data_dc70a237dc8de62c9ab226c48cdef06f
#
_entry.id   dc70a237dc8de62c9ab226c48cdef06f
#
_cell.length_a   1.000
_cell.length_b   1.000
_cell.length_c   1.000
_cell.angle_alpha   90.00
_cell.angle_beta   90.00
_cell.angle_gamma   90.00
#
_symmetry.space_group_name_H-M   'P 1'
#
loop_
_entity.id
_entity.type
_entity.pdbx_description
1 polymer ?
#
loop_
_entity_poly.entity_id
_entity_poly.type
_entity_poly.pdbx_seq_one_letter_code
_entity_poly.pdbx_strand_id
1 'polypeptide(L)'
;MLFRSKHGGGVGVFLGDVRPAGSPISAGGRSTGIVPWAQQYDLASRVVSQGGVRRGSFAIYLPIDHPDVLELLQSKDHSKGDPRRFVDSNVGLTITDDWINSMIAGDEAKQELFSEVLKTRLISGSPYLVFIDNVNRQNPECYRERGLEVSTSNLCSELTLFTAANHSFVCVLSSLNLARYDEWREWRGTSGLSVPELSTYFLDAVVEDFVHKASRITSMGRAVRFAQKSRALGLGTMGLHLLYQKRGLPFASEGARKLNLEAHEFIRSESEKASRQLACDYGEPEWCVGSGFRNSHLLAIAPTRTNSVISGAFSQGIEPIDANYFVAKQAKGTFVRKNPVLEALFCEKGIGAEIWKTILDARGSVQHLDSLTDK
;
A
#
# COMPACT_ATOMS: atom_id res chain seq x y z
N MET A 1 -3.91 -14.42 12.56
CA MET A 1 -4.84 -13.50 11.89
C MET A 1 -5.73 -12.75 12.87
N LEU A 2 -6.56 -13.43 13.65
CA LEU A 2 -7.49 -12.81 14.61
C LEU A 2 -6.80 -11.85 15.60
N PHE A 3 -5.63 -12.20 16.11
CA PHE A 3 -4.85 -11.33 16.98
C PHE A 3 -4.51 -9.99 16.33
N ARG A 4 -4.03 -10.00 15.08
CA ARG A 4 -3.72 -8.77 14.33
C ARG A 4 -4.98 -7.93 14.09
N SER A 5 -6.05 -8.56 13.63
CA SER A 5 -7.32 -7.90 13.36
C SER A 5 -7.92 -7.26 14.61
N LYS A 6 -7.90 -7.95 15.77
CA LYS A 6 -8.36 -7.40 17.05
C LYS A 6 -7.66 -6.10 17.45
N HIS A 7 -6.39 -5.95 17.08
CA HIS A 7 -5.60 -4.74 17.36
C HIS A 7 -5.62 -3.72 16.21
N GLY A 8 -6.60 -3.82 15.31
CA GLY A 8 -6.77 -2.90 14.18
C GLY A 8 -5.76 -3.09 13.04
N GLY A 9 -5.07 -4.21 13.01
CA GLY A 9 -4.11 -4.56 11.94
C GLY A 9 -4.80 -5.06 10.68
N GLY A 10 -4.20 -4.74 9.52
CA GLY A 10 -4.60 -5.29 8.23
C GLY A 10 -3.86 -6.58 7.89
N VAL A 11 -4.51 -7.46 7.11
CA VAL A 11 -3.91 -8.73 6.68
C VAL A 11 -4.27 -9.01 5.21
N GLY A 12 -3.26 -9.32 4.39
CA GLY A 12 -3.45 -9.97 3.10
C GLY A 12 -3.60 -11.49 3.30
N VAL A 13 -4.53 -12.11 2.62
CA VAL A 13 -4.82 -13.55 2.70
C VAL A 13 -4.82 -14.11 1.29
N PHE A 14 -3.95 -15.08 1.01
CA PHE A 14 -3.95 -15.80 -0.25
C PHE A 14 -4.86 -17.02 -0.16
N LEU A 15 -5.81 -17.15 -1.07
CA LEU A 15 -6.75 -18.26 -1.15
C LEU A 15 -6.58 -19.11 -2.42
N GLY A 16 -5.52 -18.86 -3.21
CA GLY A 16 -5.26 -19.60 -4.45
C GLY A 16 -5.06 -21.11 -4.27
N ASP A 17 -4.69 -21.56 -3.05
CA ASP A 17 -4.52 -22.97 -2.72
C ASP A 17 -5.84 -23.67 -2.31
N VAL A 18 -6.93 -22.91 -2.18
CA VAL A 18 -8.24 -23.48 -1.84
C VAL A 18 -8.85 -24.09 -3.10
N ARG A 19 -9.37 -25.32 -2.96
CA ARG A 19 -10.01 -26.02 -4.09
C ARG A 19 -11.23 -25.27 -4.62
N PRO A 20 -11.38 -25.19 -5.93
CA PRO A 20 -12.56 -24.58 -6.54
C PRO A 20 -13.88 -25.23 -6.09
N ALA A 21 -14.96 -24.47 -6.19
CA ALA A 21 -16.31 -24.97 -5.95
C ALA A 21 -16.61 -26.20 -6.83
N GLY A 22 -17.28 -27.18 -6.25
CA GLY A 22 -17.61 -28.42 -6.93
C GLY A 22 -16.49 -29.49 -7.00
N SER A 23 -15.24 -29.14 -6.66
CA SER A 23 -14.13 -30.13 -6.63
C SER A 23 -14.36 -31.20 -5.57
N PRO A 24 -13.96 -32.48 -5.82
CA PRO A 24 -14.12 -33.54 -4.84
C PRO A 24 -13.23 -33.32 -3.61
N ILE A 25 -13.71 -33.74 -2.45
CA ILE A 25 -12.96 -33.72 -1.19
C ILE A 25 -12.75 -35.13 -0.66
N SER A 26 -11.64 -35.35 0.07
CA SER A 26 -11.22 -36.67 0.55
C SER A 26 -12.21 -37.35 1.51
N ALA A 27 -13.02 -36.56 2.22
CA ALA A 27 -14.04 -37.05 3.14
C ALA A 27 -15.38 -37.42 2.46
N GLY A 28 -15.45 -37.38 1.14
CA GLY A 28 -16.69 -37.50 0.38
C GLY A 28 -17.47 -36.19 0.32
N GLY A 29 -18.02 -35.84 -0.82
CA GLY A 29 -18.70 -34.57 -1.08
C GLY A 29 -17.90 -33.63 -1.98
N ARG A 30 -18.26 -32.34 -1.99
CA ARG A 30 -17.69 -31.34 -2.88
C ARG A 30 -17.27 -30.08 -2.14
N SER A 31 -16.22 -29.42 -2.61
CA SER A 31 -15.77 -28.12 -2.12
C SER A 31 -16.84 -27.05 -2.31
N THR A 32 -16.96 -26.15 -1.35
CA THR A 32 -17.81 -24.96 -1.45
C THR A 32 -17.12 -23.76 -2.12
N GLY A 33 -15.84 -23.91 -2.47
CA GLY A 33 -15.06 -22.88 -3.16
C GLY A 33 -14.58 -21.74 -2.26
N ILE A 34 -14.20 -20.64 -2.90
CA ILE A 34 -13.50 -19.49 -2.28
C ILE A 34 -14.45 -18.57 -1.52
N VAL A 35 -15.66 -18.33 -2.02
CA VAL A 35 -16.57 -17.30 -1.49
C VAL A 35 -16.91 -17.51 -0.01
N PRO A 36 -17.23 -18.72 0.49
CA PRO A 36 -17.48 -18.93 1.90
C PRO A 36 -16.27 -18.61 2.81
N TRP A 37 -15.06 -18.86 2.33
CA TRP A 37 -13.84 -18.47 3.05
C TRP A 37 -13.66 -16.96 3.10
N ALA A 38 -13.90 -16.26 1.99
CA ALA A 38 -13.87 -14.79 1.94
C ALA A 38 -14.89 -14.20 2.94
N GLN A 39 -16.11 -14.75 2.99
CA GLN A 39 -17.13 -14.34 3.96
C GLN A 39 -16.70 -14.56 5.42
N GLN A 40 -16.01 -15.68 5.72
CA GLN A 40 -15.50 -15.91 7.07
C GLN A 40 -14.48 -14.87 7.52
N TYR A 41 -13.54 -14.49 6.64
CA TYR A 41 -12.57 -13.42 6.93
C TYR A 41 -13.27 -12.08 7.11
N ASP A 42 -14.24 -11.77 6.28
CA ASP A 42 -15.04 -10.55 6.37
C ASP A 42 -15.81 -10.47 7.69
N LEU A 43 -16.49 -11.55 8.06
CA LEU A 43 -17.21 -11.66 9.34
C LEU A 43 -16.23 -11.56 10.51
N ALA A 44 -15.09 -12.26 10.44
CA ALA A 44 -14.08 -12.23 11.49
C ALA A 44 -13.57 -10.81 11.76
N SER A 45 -13.37 -9.99 10.73
CA SER A 45 -12.96 -8.60 10.88
C SER A 45 -13.96 -7.78 11.71
N ARG A 46 -15.23 -8.00 11.50
CA ARG A 46 -16.32 -7.34 12.22
C ARG A 46 -16.47 -7.83 13.66
N VAL A 47 -16.42 -9.14 13.86
CA VAL A 47 -16.61 -9.77 15.19
C VAL A 47 -15.49 -9.42 16.16
N VAL A 48 -14.22 -9.40 15.69
CA VAL A 48 -13.08 -9.12 16.58
C VAL A 48 -12.83 -7.63 16.79
N SER A 49 -13.48 -6.77 16.03
CA SER A 49 -13.38 -5.31 16.16
C SER A 49 -14.27 -4.82 17.31
N GLN A 50 -13.77 -4.91 18.53
CA GLN A 50 -14.52 -4.56 19.75
C GLN A 50 -14.46 -3.05 20.01
N GLY A 51 -15.26 -2.26 19.28
CA GLY A 51 -15.45 -0.83 19.57
C GLY A 51 -14.22 0.06 19.40
N GLY A 52 -13.14 -0.44 18.79
CA GLY A 52 -11.92 0.31 18.54
C GLY A 52 -12.11 1.40 17.49
N VAL A 53 -11.31 2.44 17.56
CA VAL A 53 -11.29 3.55 16.59
C VAL A 53 -10.90 3.05 15.20
N ARG A 54 -10.10 1.98 15.11
CA ARG A 54 -9.67 1.33 13.87
C ARG A 54 -10.09 -0.13 13.86
N ARG A 55 -10.90 -0.48 12.88
CA ARG A 55 -11.29 -1.89 12.64
C ARG A 55 -10.12 -2.64 11.96
N GLY A 56 -10.01 -3.95 12.23
CA GLY A 56 -9.21 -4.85 11.42
C GLY A 56 -9.80 -4.96 10.01
N SER A 57 -8.97 -5.25 9.02
CA SER A 57 -9.42 -5.42 7.64
C SER A 57 -8.62 -6.50 6.93
N PHE A 58 -9.21 -7.12 5.90
CA PHE A 58 -8.59 -8.15 5.08
C PHE A 58 -8.57 -7.76 3.62
N ALA A 59 -7.55 -8.22 2.90
CA ALA A 59 -7.53 -8.29 1.44
C ALA A 59 -7.41 -9.75 1.04
N ILE A 60 -8.34 -10.23 0.24
CA ILE A 60 -8.39 -11.61 -0.26
C ILE A 60 -7.71 -11.65 -1.62
N TYR A 61 -6.61 -12.36 -1.71
CA TYR A 61 -5.84 -12.52 -2.95
C TYR A 61 -6.12 -13.88 -3.60
N LEU A 62 -6.33 -13.84 -4.92
CA LEU A 62 -6.63 -15.01 -5.73
C LEU A 62 -5.89 -14.90 -7.09
N PRO A 63 -5.34 -15.99 -7.65
CA PRO A 63 -4.90 -15.99 -9.04
C PRO A 63 -6.07 -15.73 -9.99
N ILE A 64 -5.85 -14.95 -11.05
CA ILE A 64 -6.90 -14.58 -12.01
C ILE A 64 -7.44 -15.79 -12.78
N ASP A 65 -6.66 -16.84 -12.91
CA ASP A 65 -7.03 -18.10 -13.55
C ASP A 65 -7.73 -19.10 -12.62
N HIS A 66 -7.95 -18.75 -11.35
CA HIS A 66 -8.69 -19.60 -10.44
C HIS A 66 -10.15 -19.75 -10.90
N PRO A 67 -10.72 -20.97 -10.97
CA PRO A 67 -12.08 -21.19 -11.48
C PRO A 67 -13.18 -20.38 -10.77
N ASP A 68 -13.01 -20.05 -9.50
CA ASP A 68 -14.00 -19.30 -8.72
C ASP A 68 -13.82 -17.77 -8.81
N VAL A 69 -12.96 -17.26 -9.69
CA VAL A 69 -12.65 -15.81 -9.74
C VAL A 69 -13.89 -14.98 -10.07
N LEU A 70 -14.71 -15.42 -11.03
CA LEU A 70 -15.96 -14.72 -11.39
C LEU A 70 -16.95 -14.67 -10.22
N GLU A 71 -17.10 -15.77 -9.49
CA GLU A 71 -17.97 -15.83 -8.31
C GLU A 71 -17.48 -14.89 -7.21
N LEU A 72 -16.17 -14.82 -6.98
CA LEU A 72 -15.57 -13.89 -6.04
C LEU A 72 -15.83 -12.42 -6.42
N LEU A 73 -15.70 -12.07 -7.70
CA LEU A 73 -15.97 -10.72 -8.21
C LEU A 73 -17.46 -10.36 -8.09
N GLN A 74 -18.34 -11.28 -8.45
CA GLN A 74 -19.81 -11.09 -8.33
C GLN A 74 -20.25 -10.91 -6.88
N SER A 75 -19.62 -11.63 -5.94
CA SER A 75 -19.88 -11.47 -4.51
C SER A 75 -19.42 -10.12 -3.96
N LYS A 76 -18.54 -9.42 -4.67
CA LYS A 76 -18.10 -8.04 -4.36
C LYS A 76 -19.00 -6.97 -4.97
N ASP A 77 -19.76 -7.30 -6.00
CA ASP A 77 -20.68 -6.38 -6.68
C ASP A 77 -21.97 -6.21 -5.87
N HIS A 78 -22.10 -5.08 -5.20
CA HIS A 78 -23.26 -4.77 -4.35
C HIS A 78 -24.56 -4.54 -5.15
N SER A 79 -24.50 -4.33 -6.45
CA SER A 79 -25.65 -4.09 -7.30
C SER A 79 -26.43 -5.38 -7.64
N LYS A 80 -25.76 -6.53 -7.59
CA LYS A 80 -26.32 -7.83 -8.02
C LYS A 80 -27.13 -8.59 -6.98
N GLY A 81 -27.21 -8.09 -5.73
CA GLY A 81 -28.06 -8.66 -4.69
C GLY A 81 -27.68 -10.07 -4.20
N ASP A 82 -26.46 -10.56 -4.47
CA ASP A 82 -26.00 -11.86 -3.99
C ASP A 82 -25.97 -11.89 -2.45
N PRO A 83 -26.67 -12.84 -1.80
CA PRO A 83 -26.67 -12.96 -0.34
C PRO A 83 -25.31 -13.34 0.23
N ARG A 84 -24.41 -13.90 -0.58
CA ARG A 84 -23.04 -14.31 -0.19
C ARG A 84 -22.04 -13.17 -0.24
N ARG A 85 -22.45 -11.96 -0.54
CA ARG A 85 -21.57 -10.79 -0.62
C ARG A 85 -20.81 -10.54 0.68
N PHE A 86 -19.61 -10.03 0.55
CA PHE A 86 -18.77 -9.52 1.64
C PHE A 86 -18.36 -8.07 1.34
N VAL A 87 -18.41 -7.21 2.37
CA VAL A 87 -18.44 -5.75 2.19
C VAL A 87 -17.12 -5.11 2.60
N ASP A 88 -16.57 -5.57 3.73
CA ASP A 88 -15.48 -4.88 4.42
C ASP A 88 -14.09 -5.34 3.94
N SER A 89 -13.98 -6.52 3.32
CA SER A 89 -12.72 -7.05 2.81
C SER A 89 -12.46 -6.62 1.36
N ASN A 90 -11.22 -6.27 1.05
CA ASN A 90 -10.78 -6.01 -0.32
C ASN A 90 -10.49 -7.31 -1.07
N VAL A 91 -10.43 -7.24 -2.38
CA VAL A 91 -9.99 -8.33 -3.27
C VAL A 91 -8.77 -7.88 -4.03
N GLY A 92 -7.81 -8.80 -4.23
CA GLY A 92 -6.68 -8.63 -5.12
C GLY A 92 -6.56 -9.83 -6.06
N LEU A 93 -6.17 -9.60 -7.29
CA LEU A 93 -5.90 -10.65 -8.27
C LEU A 93 -4.42 -10.64 -8.61
N THR A 94 -3.80 -11.82 -8.57
CA THR A 94 -2.44 -12.01 -9.10
C THR A 94 -2.53 -12.48 -10.54
N ILE A 95 -1.74 -11.86 -11.42
CA ILE A 95 -1.78 -12.05 -12.87
C ILE A 95 -0.38 -12.44 -13.33
N THR A 96 -0.26 -13.57 -14.05
CA THR A 96 0.99 -14.00 -14.67
C THR A 96 1.17 -13.39 -16.05
N ASP A 97 2.41 -13.35 -16.52
CA ASP A 97 2.73 -12.91 -17.88
C ASP A 97 2.06 -13.81 -18.93
N ASP A 98 2.07 -15.13 -18.72
CA ASP A 98 1.44 -16.08 -19.62
C ASP A 98 -0.06 -15.81 -19.78
N TRP A 99 -0.73 -15.52 -18.66
CA TRP A 99 -2.15 -15.21 -18.69
C TRP A 99 -2.44 -13.94 -19.49
N ILE A 100 -1.70 -12.85 -19.20
CA ILE A 100 -1.93 -11.55 -19.85
C ILE A 100 -1.54 -11.58 -21.33
N ASN A 101 -0.46 -12.28 -21.69
CA ASN A 101 -0.02 -12.43 -23.06
C ASN A 101 -1.03 -13.25 -23.88
N SER A 102 -1.60 -14.32 -23.34
CA SER A 102 -2.68 -15.08 -23.96
C SER A 102 -3.93 -14.24 -24.22
N MET A 103 -4.33 -13.41 -23.24
CA MET A 103 -5.44 -12.46 -23.37
C MET A 103 -5.17 -11.45 -24.52
N ILE A 104 -3.97 -10.88 -24.58
CA ILE A 104 -3.57 -9.92 -25.61
C ILE A 104 -3.53 -10.61 -26.99
N ALA A 105 -3.13 -11.87 -27.05
CA ALA A 105 -3.09 -12.67 -28.27
C ALA A 105 -4.48 -13.08 -28.82
N GLY A 106 -5.57 -12.74 -28.12
CA GLY A 106 -6.93 -12.93 -28.60
C GLY A 106 -7.72 -14.07 -27.95
N ASP A 107 -7.30 -14.55 -26.78
CA ASP A 107 -8.10 -15.50 -25.98
C ASP A 107 -9.38 -14.81 -25.49
N GLU A 108 -10.49 -15.10 -26.17
CA GLU A 108 -11.79 -14.44 -25.93
C GLU A 108 -12.28 -14.62 -24.48
N ALA A 109 -12.12 -15.83 -23.92
CA ALA A 109 -12.56 -16.10 -22.55
C ALA A 109 -11.78 -15.25 -21.51
N LYS A 110 -10.48 -15.06 -21.73
CA LYS A 110 -9.66 -14.18 -20.88
C LYS A 110 -9.98 -12.71 -21.08
N GLN A 111 -10.30 -12.29 -22.31
CA GLN A 111 -10.74 -10.93 -22.60
C GLN A 111 -12.08 -10.61 -21.92
N GLU A 112 -13.04 -11.53 -21.96
CA GLU A 112 -14.33 -11.40 -21.26
C GLU A 112 -14.12 -11.33 -19.75
N LEU A 113 -13.30 -12.23 -19.19
CA LEU A 113 -12.97 -12.21 -17.74
C LEU A 113 -12.31 -10.89 -17.34
N PHE A 114 -11.33 -10.41 -18.11
CA PHE A 114 -10.65 -9.16 -17.79
C PHE A 114 -11.58 -7.94 -17.90
N SER A 115 -12.51 -7.96 -18.85
CA SER A 115 -13.57 -6.96 -18.96
C SER A 115 -14.43 -6.92 -17.67
N GLU A 116 -14.81 -8.09 -17.13
CA GLU A 116 -15.59 -8.17 -15.89
C GLU A 116 -14.77 -7.70 -14.67
N VAL A 117 -13.47 -8.00 -14.62
CA VAL A 117 -12.54 -7.47 -13.62
C VAL A 117 -12.53 -5.94 -13.66
N LEU A 118 -12.39 -5.33 -14.83
CA LEU A 118 -12.38 -3.87 -14.99
C LEU A 118 -13.72 -3.23 -14.61
N LYS A 119 -14.84 -3.84 -14.98
CA LYS A 119 -16.19 -3.38 -14.59
C LYS A 119 -16.36 -3.42 -13.06
N THR A 120 -15.99 -4.52 -12.43
CA THR A 120 -16.06 -4.66 -10.98
C THR A 120 -15.18 -3.63 -10.28
N ARG A 121 -13.99 -3.37 -10.82
CA ARG A 121 -13.08 -2.36 -10.31
C ARG A 121 -13.64 -0.94 -10.43
N LEU A 122 -14.30 -0.63 -11.52
CA LEU A 122 -14.94 0.67 -11.73
C LEU A 122 -16.07 0.93 -10.72
N ILE A 123 -16.86 -0.10 -10.42
CA ILE A 123 -18.02 0.00 -9.51
C ILE A 123 -17.61 0.01 -8.03
N SER A 124 -16.63 -0.83 -7.65
CA SER A 124 -16.30 -1.12 -6.25
C SER A 124 -14.93 -0.59 -5.79
N GLY A 125 -14.08 -0.11 -6.71
CA GLY A 125 -12.67 0.20 -6.43
C GLY A 125 -11.79 -1.06 -6.22
N SER A 126 -12.32 -2.26 -6.39
CA SER A 126 -11.68 -3.55 -6.19
C SER A 126 -11.96 -4.43 -7.43
N PRO A 127 -11.08 -5.36 -7.82
CA PRO A 127 -9.87 -5.85 -7.16
C PRO A 127 -8.62 -4.99 -7.37
N TYR A 128 -7.60 -5.17 -6.51
CA TYR A 128 -6.22 -4.80 -6.83
C TYR A 128 -5.69 -5.72 -7.93
N LEU A 129 -4.79 -5.23 -8.78
CA LEU A 129 -4.13 -6.03 -9.81
C LEU A 129 -2.64 -6.13 -9.49
N VAL A 130 -2.13 -7.34 -9.32
CA VAL A 130 -0.74 -7.62 -8.98
C VAL A 130 -0.14 -8.48 -10.10
N PHE A 131 0.72 -7.90 -10.93
CA PHE A 131 1.46 -8.62 -11.97
C PHE A 131 2.62 -9.37 -11.32
N ILE A 132 2.34 -10.61 -10.93
CA ILE A 132 3.19 -11.35 -9.98
C ILE A 132 4.56 -11.71 -10.57
N ASP A 133 4.64 -11.95 -11.87
CA ASP A 133 5.93 -12.25 -12.52
C ASP A 133 6.81 -11.00 -12.60
N ASN A 134 6.23 -9.81 -12.81
CA ASN A 134 6.95 -8.55 -12.71
C ASN A 134 7.52 -8.34 -11.30
N VAL A 135 6.72 -8.65 -10.28
CA VAL A 135 7.16 -8.59 -8.88
C VAL A 135 8.37 -9.51 -8.67
N ASN A 136 8.27 -10.77 -9.07
CA ASN A 136 9.32 -11.76 -8.83
C ASN A 136 10.60 -11.47 -9.65
N ARG A 137 10.48 -10.94 -10.87
CA ARG A 137 11.64 -10.47 -11.64
C ARG A 137 12.38 -9.29 -11.00
N GLN A 138 11.64 -8.41 -10.34
CA GLN A 138 12.18 -7.21 -9.68
C GLN A 138 12.51 -7.43 -8.20
N ASN A 139 12.31 -8.62 -7.67
CA ASN A 139 12.72 -8.94 -6.31
C ASN A 139 14.21 -8.64 -6.09
N PRO A 140 14.61 -8.23 -4.88
CA PRO A 140 16.02 -8.09 -4.51
C PRO A 140 16.80 -9.37 -4.80
N GLU A 141 18.08 -9.21 -5.13
CA GLU A 141 18.97 -10.33 -5.45
C GLU A 141 18.96 -11.40 -4.37
N CYS A 142 19.00 -11.00 -3.12
CA CYS A 142 18.92 -11.91 -1.96
C CYS A 142 17.67 -12.80 -1.93
N TYR A 143 16.55 -12.36 -2.52
CA TYR A 143 15.36 -13.20 -2.70
C TYR A 143 15.50 -14.13 -3.90
N ARG A 144 15.97 -13.60 -5.03
CA ARG A 144 16.12 -14.37 -6.28
C ARG A 144 17.11 -15.54 -6.11
N GLU A 145 18.26 -15.30 -5.50
CA GLU A 145 19.27 -16.32 -5.24
C GLU A 145 18.79 -17.45 -4.31
N ARG A 146 17.80 -17.17 -3.47
CA ARG A 146 17.24 -18.13 -2.52
C ARG A 146 15.91 -18.73 -2.97
N GLY A 147 15.43 -18.40 -4.16
CA GLY A 147 14.14 -18.86 -4.66
C GLY A 147 12.96 -18.41 -3.79
N LEU A 148 13.04 -17.23 -3.16
CA LEU A 148 11.96 -16.68 -2.33
C LEU A 148 10.94 -15.97 -3.24
N GLU A 149 9.98 -16.72 -3.72
CA GLU A 149 8.94 -16.20 -4.61
C GLU A 149 7.78 -15.58 -3.84
N VAL A 150 7.33 -14.43 -4.33
CA VAL A 150 6.15 -13.72 -3.83
C VAL A 150 4.92 -14.25 -4.54
N SER A 151 3.88 -14.60 -3.76
CA SER A 151 2.60 -15.10 -4.29
C SER A 151 1.42 -14.17 -3.99
N THR A 152 1.62 -13.18 -3.13
CA THR A 152 0.54 -12.32 -2.63
C THR A 152 1.06 -10.96 -2.19
N SER A 153 0.17 -10.07 -1.77
CA SER A 153 0.51 -8.78 -1.18
C SER A 153 -0.17 -8.58 0.17
N ASN A 154 0.03 -7.42 0.79
CA ASN A 154 -0.60 -7.02 2.05
C ASN A 154 -2.02 -6.43 1.83
N LEU A 155 -2.63 -5.92 2.90
CA LEU A 155 -3.96 -5.29 2.85
C LEU A 155 -4.07 -4.17 1.81
N CYS A 156 -3.06 -3.31 1.71
CA CYS A 156 -3.07 -2.11 0.87
C CYS A 156 -2.36 -2.31 -0.48
N SER A 157 -1.84 -3.51 -0.75
CA SER A 157 -1.18 -3.91 -2.01
C SER A 157 0.16 -3.18 -2.32
N GLU A 158 0.76 -2.51 -1.34
CA GLU A 158 2.05 -1.82 -1.51
C GLU A 158 3.26 -2.69 -1.18
N LEU A 159 3.08 -3.83 -0.52
CA LEU A 159 4.16 -4.73 -0.14
C LEU A 159 4.09 -6.06 -0.88
N THR A 160 5.18 -6.41 -1.51
CA THR A 160 5.38 -7.67 -2.22
C THR A 160 6.53 -8.43 -1.57
N LEU A 161 6.20 -9.18 -0.52
CA LEU A 161 7.16 -9.87 0.33
C LEU A 161 6.84 -11.37 0.39
N PHE A 162 7.87 -12.19 0.53
CA PHE A 162 7.74 -13.65 0.62
C PHE A 162 6.85 -14.08 1.79
N THR A 163 6.00 -15.06 1.55
CA THR A 163 5.19 -15.74 2.57
C THR A 163 5.11 -17.23 2.27
N ALA A 164 5.02 -18.04 3.34
CA ALA A 164 4.92 -19.49 3.25
C ALA A 164 4.17 -20.05 4.45
N ALA A 165 4.01 -21.37 4.51
CA ALA A 165 3.30 -22.04 5.60
C ALA A 165 3.83 -21.67 7.00
N ASN A 166 5.13 -21.38 7.12
CA ASN A 166 5.79 -21.04 8.39
C ASN A 166 6.30 -19.61 8.46
N HIS A 167 6.07 -18.78 7.43
CA HIS A 167 6.46 -17.37 7.37
C HIS A 167 5.25 -16.50 7.03
N SER A 168 5.14 -15.37 7.68
CA SER A 168 4.15 -14.32 7.37
C SER A 168 4.81 -12.98 7.53
N PHE A 169 4.94 -12.23 6.46
CA PHE A 169 5.58 -10.92 6.51
C PHE A 169 4.83 -9.93 7.41
N VAL A 170 5.54 -8.90 7.83
CA VAL A 170 5.05 -7.77 8.61
C VAL A 170 5.42 -6.47 7.92
N CYS A 171 4.55 -5.48 8.04
CA CYS A 171 4.78 -4.14 7.53
C CYS A 171 5.54 -3.32 8.58
N VAL A 172 6.73 -2.83 8.24
CA VAL A 172 7.49 -1.87 9.06
C VAL A 172 7.71 -0.64 8.19
N LEU A 173 6.82 0.33 8.34
CA LEU A 173 6.65 1.44 7.40
C LEU A 173 6.87 2.79 8.06
N SER A 174 7.47 3.73 7.30
CA SER A 174 7.48 5.15 7.58
C SER A 174 7.35 5.94 6.27
N SER A 175 7.06 7.24 6.36
CA SER A 175 6.90 8.08 5.17
C SER A 175 7.48 9.46 5.39
N LEU A 176 8.38 9.88 4.52
CA LEU A 176 8.98 11.20 4.51
C LEU A 176 8.01 12.22 3.90
N ASN A 177 7.90 13.38 4.53
CA ASN A 177 7.03 14.44 4.04
C ASN A 177 7.71 15.27 2.95
N LEU A 178 7.43 14.96 1.68
CA LEU A 178 7.97 15.68 0.53
C LEU A 178 7.47 17.13 0.43
N ALA A 179 6.35 17.47 1.05
CA ALA A 179 5.93 18.88 1.13
C ALA A 179 6.96 19.76 1.86
N ARG A 180 7.86 19.14 2.62
CA ARG A 180 8.99 19.78 3.32
C ARG A 180 10.36 19.31 2.79
N TYR A 181 10.41 18.85 1.53
CA TYR A 181 11.61 18.28 0.92
C TYR A 181 12.83 19.20 1.02
N ASP A 182 12.64 20.48 0.70
CA ASP A 182 13.71 21.49 0.72
C ASP A 182 14.28 21.73 2.12
N GLU A 183 13.49 21.49 3.17
CA GLU A 183 13.92 21.69 4.56
C GLU A 183 14.80 20.54 5.05
N TRP A 184 14.52 19.30 4.62
CA TRP A 184 15.20 18.13 5.16
C TRP A 184 16.21 17.49 4.20
N ARG A 185 16.21 17.82 2.92
CA ARG A 185 17.12 17.26 1.93
C ARG A 185 18.60 17.46 2.32
N GLU A 186 18.97 18.67 2.72
CA GLU A 186 20.33 19.02 3.10
C GLU A 186 20.58 18.90 4.61
N TRP A 187 19.55 18.58 5.36
CA TRP A 187 19.70 18.45 6.81
C TRP A 187 20.54 17.21 7.18
N ARG A 188 21.43 17.40 8.13
CA ARG A 188 22.38 16.35 8.59
C ARG A 188 22.45 16.33 10.09
N GLY A 189 21.68 16.55 10.91
CA GLY A 189 21.71 16.44 12.38
C GLY A 189 23.12 16.45 13.00
N THR A 190 23.20 16.23 14.28
CA THR A 190 24.49 16.13 15.01
C THR A 190 25.28 14.86 14.66
N SER A 191 24.62 13.84 14.15
CA SER A 191 25.22 12.57 13.73
C SER A 191 25.85 12.63 12.33
N GLY A 192 25.62 13.69 11.56
CA GLY A 192 26.02 13.79 10.16
C GLY A 192 25.16 12.95 9.20
N LEU A 193 24.15 12.21 9.69
CA LEU A 193 23.25 11.38 8.91
C LEU A 193 22.17 12.22 8.22
N SER A 194 21.81 11.85 6.99
CA SER A 194 20.65 12.39 6.29
C SER A 194 19.34 11.89 6.90
N VAL A 195 18.21 12.57 6.58
CA VAL A 195 16.90 12.12 7.06
C VAL A 195 16.53 10.72 6.57
N PRO A 196 16.77 10.31 5.31
CA PRO A 196 16.52 8.93 4.89
C PRO A 196 17.43 7.91 5.61
N GLU A 197 18.72 8.21 5.82
CA GLU A 197 19.62 7.35 6.60
C GLU A 197 19.05 7.14 8.02
N LEU A 198 18.78 8.24 8.73
CA LEU A 198 18.24 8.20 10.09
C LEU A 198 16.91 7.43 10.17
N SER A 199 16.03 7.61 9.17
CA SER A 199 14.76 6.90 9.08
C SER A 199 14.96 5.38 8.87
N THR A 200 15.98 4.99 8.12
CA THR A 200 16.34 3.58 7.90
C THR A 200 16.86 2.94 9.19
N TYR A 201 17.74 3.61 9.94
CA TYR A 201 18.19 3.18 11.26
C TYR A 201 17.01 3.03 12.23
N PHE A 202 16.12 4.00 12.24
CA PHE A 202 14.94 3.97 13.09
C PHE A 202 14.02 2.78 12.77
N LEU A 203 13.76 2.51 11.47
CA LEU A 203 12.92 1.40 11.06
C LEU A 203 13.57 0.04 11.37
N ASP A 204 14.90 -0.11 11.24
CA ASP A 204 15.59 -1.33 11.65
C ASP A 204 15.51 -1.56 13.15
N ALA A 205 15.60 -0.50 13.96
CA ALA A 205 15.38 -0.58 15.40
C ALA A 205 13.92 -0.96 15.74
N VAL A 206 12.94 -0.51 14.96
CA VAL A 206 11.52 -0.94 15.10
C VAL A 206 11.37 -2.43 14.80
N VAL A 207 12.09 -2.97 13.80
CA VAL A 207 12.10 -4.43 13.55
C VAL A 207 12.64 -5.17 14.77
N GLU A 208 13.72 -4.69 15.38
CA GLU A 208 14.31 -5.32 16.58
C GLU A 208 13.34 -5.31 17.76
N ASP A 209 12.73 -4.17 18.04
CA ASP A 209 11.72 -4.03 19.09
C ASP A 209 10.51 -4.96 18.85
N PHE A 210 10.06 -5.05 17.58
CA PHE A 210 9.00 -5.98 17.19
C PHE A 210 9.41 -7.43 17.46
N VAL A 211 10.59 -7.86 17.04
CA VAL A 211 11.10 -9.21 17.26
C VAL A 211 11.14 -9.52 18.75
N HIS A 212 11.70 -8.61 19.56
CA HIS A 212 11.81 -8.78 21.00
C HIS A 212 10.44 -8.94 21.67
N LYS A 213 9.49 -8.06 21.38
CA LYS A 213 8.15 -8.07 21.98
C LYS A 213 7.28 -9.23 21.46
N ALA A 214 7.27 -9.46 20.16
CA ALA A 214 6.41 -10.43 19.51
C ALA A 214 6.85 -11.89 19.76
N SER A 215 8.12 -12.14 20.06
CA SER A 215 8.64 -13.47 20.41
C SER A 215 7.96 -14.08 21.64
N ARG A 216 7.40 -13.26 22.50
CA ARG A 216 6.65 -13.67 23.69
C ARG A 216 5.19 -14.05 23.38
N ILE A 217 4.74 -13.87 22.15
CA ILE A 217 3.36 -14.10 21.72
C ILE A 217 3.33 -15.30 20.77
N THR A 218 2.84 -16.44 21.23
CA THR A 218 2.84 -17.71 20.48
C THR A 218 2.23 -17.58 19.08
N SER A 219 1.15 -16.83 18.92
CA SER A 219 0.48 -16.63 17.63
C SER A 219 1.26 -15.76 16.63
N MET A 220 2.37 -15.12 17.05
CA MET A 220 3.21 -14.25 16.23
C MET A 220 4.47 -14.95 15.68
N GLY A 221 4.72 -16.21 16.01
CA GLY A 221 5.95 -16.91 15.63
C GLY A 221 6.29 -16.89 14.14
N ARG A 222 5.28 -16.97 13.24
CA ARG A 222 5.48 -16.85 11.78
C ARG A 222 5.96 -15.47 11.36
N ALA A 223 5.45 -14.43 12.01
CA ALA A 223 5.82 -13.03 11.76
C ALA A 223 7.22 -12.72 12.31
N VAL A 224 7.53 -13.26 13.49
CA VAL A 224 8.87 -13.12 14.11
C VAL A 224 9.94 -13.76 13.23
N ARG A 225 9.71 -15.01 12.76
CA ARG A 225 10.67 -15.67 11.86
C ARG A 225 10.91 -14.88 10.57
N PHE A 226 9.86 -14.33 9.97
CA PHE A 226 10.03 -13.47 8.82
C PHE A 226 10.86 -12.23 9.15
N ALA A 227 10.51 -11.50 10.22
CA ALA A 227 11.19 -10.29 10.63
C ALA A 227 12.68 -10.53 10.93
N GLN A 228 13.01 -11.64 11.57
CA GLN A 228 14.41 -12.01 11.86
C GLN A 228 15.23 -12.32 10.61
N LYS A 229 14.63 -13.03 9.64
CA LYS A 229 15.33 -13.51 8.43
C LYS A 229 15.44 -12.46 7.33
N SER A 230 14.44 -11.60 7.22
CA SER A 230 14.30 -10.61 6.14
C SER A 230 14.70 -9.20 6.56
N ARG A 231 14.31 -8.78 7.76
CA ARG A 231 14.39 -7.39 8.25
C ARG A 231 13.91 -6.37 7.22
N ALA A 232 12.86 -6.72 6.46
CA ALA A 232 12.30 -5.87 5.42
C ALA A 232 11.71 -4.58 5.99
N LEU A 233 12.08 -3.46 5.40
CA LEU A 233 11.60 -2.11 5.70
C LEU A 233 10.77 -1.57 4.53
N GLY A 234 10.00 -0.52 4.80
CA GLY A 234 9.28 0.22 3.77
C GLY A 234 9.29 1.71 4.10
N LEU A 235 10.42 2.38 3.83
CA LEU A 235 10.50 3.82 3.88
C LEU A 235 9.86 4.37 2.60
N GLY A 236 8.81 5.15 2.73
CA GLY A 236 8.10 5.77 1.61
C GLY A 236 8.04 7.28 1.73
N THR A 237 7.10 7.86 0.98
CA THR A 237 6.90 9.30 0.93
C THR A 237 5.42 9.65 1.01
N MET A 238 5.13 10.90 1.36
CA MET A 238 3.82 11.54 1.28
C MET A 238 4.00 13.01 0.90
N GLY A 239 2.97 13.64 0.38
CA GLY A 239 3.03 15.04 0.01
C GLY A 239 3.69 15.36 -1.33
N LEU A 240 3.81 14.37 -2.24
CA LEU A 240 4.46 14.56 -3.54
C LEU A 240 3.75 15.62 -4.38
N HIS A 241 2.41 15.57 -4.47
CA HIS A 241 1.67 16.57 -5.25
C HIS A 241 1.82 17.97 -4.65
N LEU A 242 1.85 18.08 -3.31
CA LEU A 242 2.07 19.38 -2.68
C LEU A 242 3.47 19.94 -2.96
N LEU A 243 4.49 19.08 -3.06
CA LEU A 243 5.84 19.48 -3.51
C LEU A 243 5.78 20.03 -4.94
N TYR A 244 5.08 19.35 -5.86
CA TYR A 244 4.93 19.83 -7.23
C TYR A 244 4.26 21.18 -7.29
N GLN A 245 3.17 21.39 -6.54
CA GLN A 245 2.47 22.66 -6.48
C GLN A 245 3.35 23.78 -5.94
N LYS A 246 4.14 23.52 -4.88
CA LYS A 246 5.12 24.49 -4.36
C LYS A 246 6.18 24.90 -5.41
N ARG A 247 6.48 24.00 -6.35
CA ARG A 247 7.43 24.24 -7.45
C ARG A 247 6.76 24.77 -8.72
N GLY A 248 5.45 25.00 -8.71
CA GLY A 248 4.70 25.44 -9.89
C GLY A 248 4.70 24.40 -11.02
N LEU A 249 4.78 23.11 -10.70
CA LEU A 249 4.86 22.02 -11.66
C LEU A 249 3.50 21.32 -11.81
N PRO A 250 2.93 21.25 -13.03
CA PRO A 250 1.78 20.39 -13.30
C PRO A 250 2.12 18.92 -13.00
N PHE A 251 1.16 18.18 -12.42
CA PHE A 251 1.39 16.82 -11.93
C PHE A 251 1.95 15.86 -12.99
N ALA A 252 1.45 15.94 -14.23
CA ALA A 252 1.87 15.09 -15.35
C ALA A 252 2.99 15.71 -16.21
N SER A 253 3.69 16.75 -15.71
CA SER A 253 4.75 17.40 -16.47
C SER A 253 6.09 16.67 -16.39
N GLU A 254 6.94 16.90 -17.39
CA GLU A 254 8.32 16.39 -17.39
C GLU A 254 9.15 16.97 -16.22
N GLY A 255 8.87 18.21 -15.80
CA GLY A 255 9.48 18.80 -14.60
C GLY A 255 9.12 18.04 -13.33
N ALA A 256 7.84 17.65 -13.17
CA ALA A 256 7.39 16.84 -12.06
C ALA A 256 8.04 15.45 -12.09
N ARG A 257 8.14 14.82 -13.27
CA ARG A 257 8.81 13.53 -13.44
C ARG A 257 10.28 13.59 -13.02
N LYS A 258 11.02 14.62 -13.43
CA LYS A 258 12.44 14.81 -13.05
C LYS A 258 12.59 15.00 -11.53
N LEU A 259 11.78 15.86 -10.93
CA LEU A 259 11.80 16.09 -9.48
C LEU A 259 11.46 14.80 -8.69
N ASN A 260 10.49 14.02 -9.18
CA ASN A 260 10.16 12.73 -8.60
C ASN A 260 11.36 11.75 -8.60
N LEU A 261 12.02 11.62 -9.74
CA LEU A 261 13.21 10.77 -9.86
C LEU A 261 14.32 11.25 -8.92
N GLU A 262 14.67 12.53 -8.95
CA GLU A 262 15.69 13.12 -8.07
C GLU A 262 15.41 12.81 -6.60
N ALA A 263 14.19 13.08 -6.13
CA ALA A 263 13.82 12.88 -4.74
C ALA A 263 13.90 11.41 -4.30
N HIS A 264 13.39 10.50 -5.14
CA HIS A 264 13.36 9.08 -4.79
C HIS A 264 14.71 8.38 -5.00
N GLU A 265 15.54 8.80 -5.94
CA GLU A 265 16.93 8.35 -6.07
C GLU A 265 17.76 8.77 -4.85
N PHE A 266 17.61 10.01 -4.38
CA PHE A 266 18.23 10.46 -3.15
C PHE A 266 17.80 9.62 -1.95
N ILE A 267 16.51 9.42 -1.74
CA ILE A 267 15.99 8.58 -0.63
C ILE A 267 16.54 7.15 -0.73
N ARG A 268 16.57 6.59 -1.92
CA ARG A 268 17.06 5.23 -2.17
C ARG A 268 18.53 5.10 -1.83
N SER A 269 19.38 5.97 -2.38
CA SER A 269 20.84 5.90 -2.18
C SER A 269 21.22 6.05 -0.71
N GLU A 270 20.59 6.97 0.02
CA GLU A 270 20.85 7.17 1.44
C GLU A 270 20.35 5.99 2.30
N SER A 271 19.18 5.41 1.93
CA SER A 271 18.67 4.21 2.63
C SER A 271 19.55 2.98 2.39
N GLU A 272 20.05 2.79 1.17
CA GLU A 272 21.00 1.72 0.84
C GLU A 272 22.30 1.87 1.63
N LYS A 273 22.85 3.08 1.70
CA LYS A 273 24.05 3.40 2.49
C LYS A 273 23.85 3.06 3.97
N ALA A 274 22.71 3.45 4.55
CA ALA A 274 22.37 3.13 5.94
C ALA A 274 22.26 1.62 6.17
N SER A 275 21.59 0.89 5.28
CA SER A 275 21.43 -0.56 5.42
C SER A 275 22.78 -1.31 5.30
N ARG A 276 23.68 -0.85 4.44
CA ARG A 276 25.05 -1.39 4.37
C ARG A 276 25.85 -1.14 5.65
N GLN A 277 25.76 0.06 6.20
CA GLN A 277 26.41 0.35 7.49
C GLN A 277 25.81 -0.50 8.62
N LEU A 278 24.48 -0.65 8.68
CA LEU A 278 23.81 -1.55 9.62
C LEU A 278 24.25 -3.01 9.47
N ALA A 279 24.54 -3.48 8.23
CA ALA A 279 25.08 -4.81 8.01
C ALA A 279 26.51 -4.95 8.56
N CYS A 280 27.35 -3.92 8.42
CA CYS A 280 28.69 -3.89 9.03
C CYS A 280 28.62 -3.91 10.56
N ASP A 281 27.70 -3.15 11.15
CA ASP A 281 27.61 -2.97 12.61
C ASP A 281 26.95 -4.17 13.32
N TYR A 282 25.94 -4.79 12.69
CA TYR A 282 25.06 -5.79 13.32
C TYR A 282 24.95 -7.11 12.53
N GLY A 283 25.65 -7.24 11.41
CA GLY A 283 25.60 -8.40 10.53
C GLY A 283 24.40 -8.45 9.60
N GLU A 284 24.46 -9.35 8.64
CA GLU A 284 23.41 -9.63 7.66
C GLU A 284 22.42 -10.67 8.21
N PRO A 285 21.10 -10.49 8.09
CA PRO A 285 20.14 -11.53 8.46
C PRO A 285 20.19 -12.69 7.45
N GLU A 286 19.63 -13.82 7.83
CA GLU A 286 19.73 -15.10 7.09
C GLU A 286 19.45 -14.96 5.58
N TRP A 287 18.42 -14.19 5.21
CA TRP A 287 18.06 -14.04 3.79
C TRP A 287 18.90 -13.00 3.04
N CYS A 288 19.68 -12.21 3.75
CA CYS A 288 20.54 -11.20 3.14
C CYS A 288 22.03 -11.57 3.15
N VAL A 289 22.41 -12.73 3.69
CA VAL A 289 23.81 -13.16 3.76
C VAL A 289 24.46 -13.13 2.38
N GLY A 290 25.57 -12.39 2.27
CA GLY A 290 26.33 -12.19 1.04
C GLY A 290 25.86 -10.99 0.20
N SER A 291 24.78 -10.32 0.56
CA SER A 291 24.26 -9.17 -0.20
C SER A 291 24.92 -7.82 0.18
N GLY A 292 25.57 -7.75 1.34
CA GLY A 292 26.07 -6.50 1.91
C GLY A 292 24.99 -5.61 2.52
N PHE A 293 23.75 -6.11 2.68
CA PHE A 293 22.63 -5.37 3.26
C PHE A 293 22.10 -6.03 4.53
N ARG A 294 21.68 -5.21 5.49
CA ARG A 294 20.95 -5.69 6.66
C ARG A 294 19.45 -5.90 6.38
N ASN A 295 18.89 -5.25 5.40
CA ASN A 295 17.47 -5.24 5.12
C ASN A 295 17.20 -5.75 3.71
N SER A 296 16.35 -6.76 3.55
CA SER A 296 16.03 -7.33 2.23
C SER A 296 15.31 -6.32 1.32
N HIS A 297 14.47 -5.48 1.91
CA HIS A 297 13.75 -4.41 1.23
C HIS A 297 13.91 -3.12 2.06
N LEU A 298 13.91 -1.97 1.40
CA LEU A 298 14.13 -0.67 2.04
C LEU A 298 12.96 0.28 1.85
N LEU A 299 12.34 0.26 0.67
CA LEU A 299 11.38 1.28 0.25
C LEU A 299 10.00 0.69 -0.03
N ALA A 300 8.95 1.43 0.35
CA ALA A 300 7.58 1.15 -0.06
C ALA A 300 6.71 2.40 0.12
N ILE A 301 5.79 2.63 -0.82
CA ILE A 301 4.88 3.77 -0.76
C ILE A 301 3.58 3.36 -0.07
N ALA A 302 3.46 3.70 1.20
CA ALA A 302 2.24 3.48 1.97
C ALA A 302 1.14 4.50 1.61
N PRO A 303 -0.16 4.18 1.79
CA PRO A 303 -1.26 5.09 1.47
C PRO A 303 -1.29 6.39 2.28
N THR A 304 -0.71 6.43 3.46
CA THR A 304 -0.54 7.59 4.37
C THR A 304 -1.79 8.43 4.65
N ARG A 305 -2.99 7.84 4.50
CA ARG A 305 -4.27 8.57 4.56
C ARG A 305 -4.45 9.42 5.82
N THR A 306 -4.04 8.93 6.97
CA THR A 306 -4.10 9.67 8.25
C THR A 306 -2.81 10.44 8.51
N ASN A 307 -1.65 9.86 8.20
CA ASN A 307 -0.34 10.50 8.42
C ASN A 307 -0.18 11.80 7.65
N SER A 308 -0.62 11.85 6.39
CA SER A 308 -0.56 13.08 5.59
C SER A 308 -1.33 14.24 6.22
N VAL A 309 -2.43 13.92 6.91
CA VAL A 309 -3.22 14.92 7.64
C VAL A 309 -2.46 15.45 8.86
N ILE A 310 -1.92 14.54 9.67
CA ILE A 310 -1.22 14.90 10.93
C ILE A 310 0.09 15.63 10.64
N SER A 311 0.80 15.22 9.58
CA SER A 311 2.11 15.76 9.23
C SER A 311 2.06 17.01 8.33
N GLY A 312 0.88 17.51 8.01
CA GLY A 312 0.72 18.68 7.14
C GLY A 312 1.15 18.44 5.68
N ALA A 313 1.23 17.18 5.25
CA ALA A 313 1.58 16.83 3.87
C ALA A 313 0.47 17.11 2.85
N PHE A 314 -0.75 17.24 3.31
CA PHE A 314 -2.00 17.44 2.57
C PHE A 314 -2.30 16.34 1.53
N SER A 315 -1.39 16.09 0.57
CA SER A 315 -1.54 14.97 -0.39
C SER A 315 -1.03 13.65 0.19
N GLN A 316 -1.74 12.56 -0.11
CA GLN A 316 -1.44 11.22 0.38
C GLN A 316 -0.40 10.55 -0.51
N GLY A 317 0.59 9.87 0.08
CA GLY A 317 1.59 9.13 -0.68
C GLY A 317 2.16 9.92 -1.86
N ILE A 318 2.07 9.33 -3.02
CA ILE A 318 2.48 9.94 -4.31
C ILE A 318 1.28 10.33 -5.18
N GLU A 319 0.08 10.34 -4.61
CA GLU A 319 -1.16 10.58 -5.35
C GLU A 319 -1.45 12.09 -5.53
N PRO A 320 -2.16 12.47 -6.60
CA PRO A 320 -2.72 13.82 -6.70
C PRO A 320 -3.78 14.03 -5.63
N ILE A 321 -3.99 15.28 -5.25
CA ILE A 321 -5.09 15.64 -4.34
C ILE A 321 -6.43 15.57 -5.10
N ASP A 322 -7.46 15.06 -4.43
CA ASP A 322 -8.80 14.93 -5.01
C ASP A 322 -9.51 16.29 -5.15
N ALA A 323 -9.26 17.20 -4.21
CA ALA A 323 -9.90 18.52 -4.15
C ALA A 323 -9.06 19.52 -3.36
N ASN A 324 -9.07 20.78 -3.77
CA ASN A 324 -8.37 21.85 -3.06
C ASN A 324 -9.08 22.32 -1.78
N TYR A 325 -10.37 22.00 -1.66
CA TYR A 325 -11.19 22.30 -0.49
C TYR A 325 -12.23 21.22 -0.32
N PHE A 326 -12.24 20.59 0.85
CA PHE A 326 -13.20 19.52 1.16
C PHE A 326 -13.44 19.36 2.64
N VAL A 327 -14.54 18.69 2.97
CA VAL A 327 -14.94 18.35 4.33
C VAL A 327 -14.56 16.91 4.62
N ALA A 328 -13.57 16.71 5.48
CA ALA A 328 -13.13 15.39 5.91
C ALA A 328 -13.94 14.93 7.14
N LYS A 329 -14.76 13.89 6.98
CA LYS A 329 -15.43 13.22 8.10
C LYS A 329 -14.51 12.14 8.67
N GLN A 330 -14.20 12.24 9.96
CA GLN A 330 -13.37 11.27 10.68
C GLN A 330 -14.13 10.74 11.89
N ALA A 331 -13.62 9.67 12.52
CA ALA A 331 -14.26 9.04 13.68
C ALA A 331 -14.51 10.01 14.88
N LYS A 332 -13.69 11.06 15.01
CA LYS A 332 -13.75 12.04 16.10
C LYS A 332 -14.27 13.42 15.69
N GLY A 333 -14.78 13.58 14.47
CA GLY A 333 -15.33 14.86 14.04
C GLY A 333 -15.23 15.12 12.55
N THR A 334 -15.71 16.30 12.18
CA THR A 334 -15.71 16.81 10.80
C THR A 334 -14.74 17.99 10.72
N PHE A 335 -13.81 17.92 9.80
CA PHE A 335 -12.77 18.92 9.62
C PHE A 335 -12.79 19.48 8.21
N VAL A 336 -12.68 20.78 8.10
CA VAL A 336 -12.46 21.46 6.82
C VAL A 336 -10.99 21.35 6.43
N ARG A 337 -10.72 20.98 5.20
CA ARG A 337 -9.37 20.88 4.64
C ARG A 337 -9.23 21.84 3.46
N LYS A 338 -8.23 22.72 3.54
CA LYS A 338 -7.84 23.64 2.49
C LYS A 338 -6.45 23.30 2.01
N ASN A 339 -6.22 23.40 0.69
CA ASN A 339 -4.90 23.25 0.12
C ASN A 339 -3.99 24.40 0.60
N PRO A 340 -2.92 24.13 1.35
CA PRO A 340 -2.10 25.17 1.95
C PRO A 340 -1.29 25.99 0.93
N VAL A 341 -0.93 25.41 -0.23
CA VAL A 341 -0.23 26.13 -1.30
C VAL A 341 -1.18 27.13 -1.96
N LEU A 342 -2.41 26.71 -2.22
CA LEU A 342 -3.45 27.58 -2.77
C LEU A 342 -3.85 28.67 -1.76
N GLU A 343 -3.92 28.35 -0.47
CA GLU A 343 -4.20 29.34 0.58
C GLU A 343 -3.11 30.41 0.65
N ALA A 344 -1.85 30.01 0.59
CA ALA A 344 -0.72 30.95 0.55
C ALA A 344 -0.78 31.85 -0.70
N LEU A 345 -1.07 31.27 -1.87
CA LEU A 345 -1.22 32.01 -3.12
C LEU A 345 -2.37 33.02 -3.05
N PHE A 346 -3.50 32.67 -2.45
CA PHE A 346 -4.62 33.60 -2.28
C PHE A 346 -4.27 34.75 -1.34
N CYS A 347 -3.56 34.47 -0.23
CA CYS A 347 -3.06 35.52 0.66
C CYS A 347 -2.11 36.48 -0.06
N GLU A 348 -1.19 35.96 -0.88
CA GLU A 348 -0.25 36.76 -1.65
C GLU A 348 -0.97 37.64 -2.67
N LYS A 349 -2.00 37.12 -3.33
CA LYS A 349 -2.81 37.87 -4.33
C LYS A 349 -3.90 38.77 -3.71
N GLY A 350 -4.06 38.78 -2.39
CA GLY A 350 -5.11 39.51 -1.69
C GLY A 350 -6.53 39.01 -1.98
N ILE A 351 -6.68 37.76 -2.34
CA ILE A 351 -7.98 37.13 -2.61
C ILE A 351 -8.66 36.78 -1.29
N GLY A 352 -9.88 37.26 -1.09
CA GLY A 352 -10.63 37.09 0.14
C GLY A 352 -11.11 35.65 0.43
N ALA A 353 -11.58 35.41 1.65
CA ALA A 353 -11.97 34.08 2.11
C ALA A 353 -13.21 33.50 1.42
N GLU A 354 -14.04 34.33 0.80
CA GLU A 354 -15.26 33.97 0.08
C GLU A 354 -14.98 33.05 -1.12
N ILE A 355 -13.77 33.11 -1.69
CA ILE A 355 -13.34 32.25 -2.79
C ILE A 355 -13.43 30.76 -2.45
N TRP A 356 -13.22 30.39 -1.20
CA TRP A 356 -13.30 29.00 -0.78
C TRP A 356 -14.68 28.39 -0.92
N LYS A 357 -15.75 29.21 -0.84
CA LYS A 357 -17.11 28.78 -1.09
C LYS A 357 -17.31 28.39 -2.55
N THR A 358 -16.82 29.20 -3.50
CA THR A 358 -16.93 28.88 -4.92
C THR A 358 -16.13 27.63 -5.29
N ILE A 359 -14.98 27.41 -4.66
CA ILE A 359 -14.17 26.19 -4.83
C ILE A 359 -14.94 24.97 -4.29
N LEU A 360 -15.61 25.08 -3.14
CA LEU A 360 -16.44 24.00 -2.60
C LEU A 360 -17.60 23.67 -3.54
N ASP A 361 -18.32 24.68 -4.02
CA ASP A 361 -19.44 24.54 -4.95
C ASP A 361 -18.97 23.88 -6.27
N ALA A 362 -17.75 24.17 -6.71
CA ALA A 362 -17.07 23.52 -7.84
C ALA A 362 -16.39 22.18 -7.47
N ARG A 363 -16.80 21.52 -6.37
CA ARG A 363 -16.26 20.23 -5.89
C ARG A 363 -14.74 20.22 -5.66
N GLY A 364 -14.18 21.34 -5.24
CA GLY A 364 -12.75 21.50 -4.96
C GLY A 364 -11.90 21.87 -6.18
N SER A 365 -12.51 22.07 -7.35
CA SER A 365 -11.82 22.56 -8.56
C SER A 365 -11.57 24.08 -8.47
N VAL A 366 -10.48 24.52 -9.09
CA VAL A 366 -10.12 25.94 -9.22
C VAL A 366 -10.17 26.42 -10.68
N GLN A 367 -10.55 25.56 -11.62
CA GLN A 367 -10.55 25.86 -13.06
C GLN A 367 -11.52 26.98 -13.48
N HIS A 368 -12.48 27.33 -12.64
CA HIS A 368 -13.42 28.42 -12.86
C HIS A 368 -12.91 29.79 -12.38
N LEU A 369 -11.68 29.85 -11.82
CA LEU A 369 -11.13 31.07 -11.25
C LEU A 369 -10.22 31.79 -12.27
N ASP A 370 -10.73 32.82 -12.93
CA ASP A 370 -9.98 33.63 -13.88
C ASP A 370 -8.73 34.32 -13.28
N SER A 371 -8.68 34.46 -11.96
CA SER A 371 -7.54 35.00 -11.21
C SER A 371 -6.33 34.05 -11.14
N LEU A 372 -6.53 32.76 -11.46
CA LEU A 372 -5.49 31.75 -11.56
C LEU A 372 -5.24 31.47 -13.05
N THR A 373 -4.08 31.89 -13.55
CA THR A 373 -3.64 31.54 -14.90
C THR A 373 -2.81 30.27 -14.91
N ASP A 374 -2.72 29.61 -16.07
CA ASP A 374 -1.93 28.37 -16.28
C ASP A 374 -0.40 28.57 -16.18
N LYS A 375 0.04 29.62 -15.51
CA LYS A 375 1.46 29.92 -15.28
C LYS A 375 1.95 29.38 -13.97
#